data_3320b5b6585dbe0b33163ab53f128aed
#
_entry.id   3320b5b6585dbe0b33163ab53f128aed
#
_cell.length_a   1.000
_cell.length_b   1.000
_cell.length_c   1.000
_cell.angle_alpha   90.00
_cell.angle_beta   90.00
_cell.angle_gamma   90.00
#
_symmetry.space_group_name_H-M   'P 1'
#
loop_
_entity.id
_entity.type
_entity.pdbx_description
1 polymer ?
#
loop_
_entity_poly.entity_id
_entity_poly.type
_entity_poly.pdbx_seq_one_letter_code
_entity_poly.pdbx_strand_id
1 'polypeptide(L)'
;MKKTIRRWISLFLSALLALSFTAGAEEDPLAAGEANLADHGLTLDDVLSDYGGITRKSKGFPDFWLSYMPDGSPSFCLFDVTGDGCVDLCTTRIFGSGMVRIQMVVYDPLARERYILDGYNYYYGISGIEDGRLVVFEEGPYGYGDPLTKTFGTAILEEGRLVFVPDP
;
A
#
# COMPACT_ATOMS: atom_id res chain seq x y z
N MET A 1 19.42 -7.47 -57.55
CA MET A 1 19.66 -7.57 -56.11
C MET A 1 19.13 -6.41 -55.25
N LYS A 2 18.66 -5.27 -55.77
CA LYS A 2 18.20 -4.11 -54.95
C LYS A 2 16.72 -4.14 -54.51
N LYS A 3 15.86 -5.02 -55.06
CA LYS A 3 14.45 -5.09 -54.73
C LYS A 3 14.12 -5.97 -53.52
N THR A 4 14.98 -6.90 -53.16
CA THR A 4 14.74 -7.86 -52.06
C THR A 4 15.07 -7.24 -50.70
N ILE A 5 16.04 -6.36 -50.61
CA ILE A 5 16.46 -5.69 -49.35
C ILE A 5 15.38 -4.70 -48.84
N ARG A 6 14.67 -4.02 -49.76
CA ARG A 6 13.59 -3.10 -49.35
C ARG A 6 12.38 -3.78 -48.70
N ARG A 7 12.09 -5.03 -49.06
CA ARG A 7 10.98 -5.80 -48.50
C ARG A 7 11.25 -6.28 -47.06
N TRP A 8 12.49 -6.58 -46.74
CA TRP A 8 12.87 -7.01 -45.40
C TRP A 8 12.94 -5.87 -44.39
N ILE A 9 13.34 -4.67 -44.81
CA ILE A 9 13.35 -3.49 -43.97
C ILE A 9 11.93 -3.05 -43.60
N SER A 10 10.97 -3.18 -44.54
CA SER A 10 9.56 -2.83 -44.27
C SER A 10 8.88 -3.82 -43.29
N LEU A 11 9.25 -5.10 -43.34
CA LEU A 11 8.73 -6.12 -42.43
C LEU A 11 9.31 -5.99 -41.01
N PHE A 12 10.59 -5.59 -40.89
CA PHE A 12 11.20 -5.35 -39.58
C PHE A 12 10.67 -4.07 -38.90
N LEU A 13 10.39 -3.02 -39.68
CA LEU A 13 9.84 -1.80 -39.13
C LEU A 13 8.37 -1.96 -38.66
N SER A 14 7.59 -2.81 -39.34
CA SER A 14 6.22 -3.13 -38.94
C SER A 14 6.17 -4.03 -37.69
N ALA A 15 7.15 -4.90 -37.49
CA ALA A 15 7.26 -5.73 -36.28
C ALA A 15 7.75 -4.92 -35.08
N LEU A 16 8.56 -3.87 -35.27
CA LEU A 16 9.01 -2.98 -34.18
C LEU A 16 7.94 -2.00 -33.73
N LEU A 17 6.99 -1.65 -34.60
CA LEU A 17 5.87 -0.75 -34.23
C LEU A 17 4.69 -1.48 -33.55
N ALA A 18 4.65 -2.81 -33.63
CA ALA A 18 3.61 -3.62 -32.96
C ALA A 18 3.99 -3.99 -31.51
N LEU A 19 5.21 -3.67 -31.06
CA LEU A 19 5.70 -3.94 -29.70
C LEU A 19 5.65 -2.73 -28.75
N SER A 20 5.03 -1.65 -29.14
CA SER A 20 5.05 -0.41 -28.35
C SER A 20 3.69 0.22 -28.21
N PHE A 21 2.68 -0.56 -27.77
CA PHE A 21 1.47 0.00 -27.14
C PHE A 21 0.69 -1.13 -26.45
N THR A 22 1.31 -1.85 -25.55
CA THR A 22 0.61 -2.20 -24.33
C THR A 22 0.82 -1.02 -23.41
N ALA A 23 -0.04 -0.01 -23.51
CA ALA A 23 -0.34 0.82 -22.36
C ALA A 23 -0.68 -0.18 -21.26
N GLY A 24 0.23 -0.36 -20.30
CA GLY A 24 -0.03 -1.17 -19.14
C GLY A 24 -1.32 -0.63 -18.55
N ALA A 25 -2.38 -1.42 -18.57
CA ALA A 25 -3.50 -1.15 -17.71
C ALA A 25 -2.86 -1.04 -16.33
N GLU A 26 -3.00 0.10 -15.68
CA GLU A 26 -2.55 0.31 -14.32
C GLU A 26 -3.27 -0.76 -13.51
N GLU A 27 -2.51 -1.78 -13.08
CA GLU A 27 -3.09 -2.95 -12.43
C GLU A 27 -3.68 -2.44 -11.13
N ASP A 28 -4.94 -2.71 -10.88
CA ASP A 28 -5.60 -2.31 -9.64
C ASP A 28 -4.85 -2.95 -8.45
N PRO A 29 -4.19 -2.16 -7.60
CA PRO A 29 -3.34 -2.69 -6.53
C PRO A 29 -4.13 -3.59 -5.57
N LEU A 30 -5.43 -3.34 -5.40
CA LEU A 30 -6.28 -4.18 -4.57
C LEU A 30 -6.51 -5.54 -5.22
N ALA A 31 -6.80 -5.57 -6.52
CA ALA A 31 -7.00 -6.82 -7.25
C ALA A 31 -5.71 -7.67 -7.29
N ALA A 32 -4.55 -7.03 -7.46
CA ALA A 32 -3.26 -7.72 -7.39
C ALA A 32 -3.01 -8.31 -6.00
N GLY A 33 -3.31 -7.55 -4.94
CA GLY A 33 -3.20 -8.03 -3.57
C GLY A 33 -4.14 -9.20 -3.27
N GLU A 34 -5.39 -9.17 -3.75
CA GLU A 34 -6.33 -10.28 -3.59
C GLU A 34 -5.87 -11.55 -4.32
N ALA A 35 -5.27 -11.39 -5.50
CA ALA A 35 -4.69 -12.52 -6.23
C ALA A 35 -3.52 -13.15 -5.44
N ASN A 36 -2.65 -12.32 -4.85
CA ASN A 36 -1.57 -12.82 -4.00
C ASN A 36 -2.10 -13.56 -2.76
N LEU A 37 -3.12 -13.03 -2.07
CA LEU A 37 -3.75 -13.75 -0.95
C LEU A 37 -4.31 -15.10 -1.39
N ALA A 38 -4.93 -15.17 -2.58
CA ALA A 38 -5.49 -16.42 -3.11
C ALA A 38 -4.41 -17.47 -3.38
N ASP A 39 -3.21 -17.06 -3.84
CA ASP A 39 -2.06 -17.95 -4.03
C ASP A 39 -1.60 -18.59 -2.69
N HIS A 40 -1.88 -17.93 -1.57
CA HIS A 40 -1.61 -18.44 -0.20
C HIS A 40 -2.84 -19.12 0.44
N GLY A 41 -3.92 -19.31 -0.31
CA GLY A 41 -5.14 -19.95 0.17
C GLY A 41 -5.99 -19.07 1.09
N LEU A 42 -5.79 -17.76 1.06
CA LEU A 42 -6.50 -16.76 1.85
C LEU A 42 -7.43 -15.93 0.97
N THR A 43 -8.43 -15.33 1.60
CA THR A 43 -9.26 -14.30 0.97
C THR A 43 -9.14 -13.00 1.77
N LEU A 44 -9.41 -11.86 1.14
CA LEU A 44 -9.45 -10.59 1.88
C LEU A 44 -10.48 -10.61 3.01
N ASP A 45 -11.61 -11.31 2.83
CA ASP A 45 -12.61 -11.47 3.90
C ASP A 45 -12.07 -12.25 5.10
N ASP A 46 -11.23 -13.28 4.88
CA ASP A 46 -10.55 -14.00 5.97
C ASP A 46 -9.60 -13.07 6.74
N VAL A 47 -8.77 -12.32 6.01
CA VAL A 47 -7.80 -11.37 6.60
C VAL A 47 -8.50 -10.29 7.41
N LEU A 48 -9.58 -9.69 6.88
CA LEU A 48 -10.37 -8.69 7.57
C LEU A 48 -11.07 -9.24 8.81
N SER A 49 -11.59 -10.47 8.73
CA SER A 49 -12.23 -11.17 9.85
C SER A 49 -11.25 -11.42 10.99
N ASP A 50 -10.06 -11.94 10.67
CA ASP A 50 -9.00 -12.20 11.65
C ASP A 50 -8.46 -10.89 12.24
N TYR A 51 -8.29 -9.85 11.42
CA TYR A 51 -7.84 -8.54 11.87
C TYR A 51 -8.78 -7.89 12.90
N GLY A 52 -10.07 -8.03 12.76
CA GLY A 52 -10.98 -7.38 13.70
C GLY A 52 -12.46 -7.71 13.54
N GLY A 53 -12.79 -8.83 12.93
CA GLY A 53 -14.18 -9.21 12.66
C GLY A 53 -14.85 -8.33 11.58
N ILE A 54 -14.06 -7.66 10.77
CA ILE A 54 -14.53 -6.82 9.67
C ILE A 54 -14.65 -7.69 8.42
N THR A 55 -15.70 -7.50 7.65
CA THR A 55 -15.88 -8.16 6.34
C THR A 55 -16.23 -7.09 5.31
N ARG A 56 -16.05 -7.39 4.02
CA ARG A 56 -16.51 -6.50 2.91
C ARG A 56 -18.00 -6.15 3.00
N LYS A 57 -18.77 -7.00 3.64
CA LYS A 57 -20.22 -6.78 3.86
C LYS A 57 -20.48 -5.88 5.05
N SER A 58 -19.49 -5.55 5.84
CA SER A 58 -19.61 -4.62 6.96
C SER A 58 -20.06 -3.25 6.44
N LYS A 59 -21.01 -2.65 7.13
CA LYS A 59 -21.54 -1.34 6.76
C LYS A 59 -20.41 -0.32 6.72
N GLY A 60 -20.27 0.38 5.59
CA GLY A 60 -19.24 1.40 5.41
C GLY A 60 -17.89 0.89 4.87
N PHE A 61 -17.75 -0.40 4.55
CA PHE A 61 -16.57 -0.90 3.86
C PHE A 61 -16.76 -0.81 2.32
N PRO A 62 -15.79 -0.33 1.55
CA PRO A 62 -14.53 0.32 1.90
C PRO A 62 -14.68 1.79 2.32
N ASP A 63 -15.87 2.40 2.15
CA ASP A 63 -16.12 3.81 2.35
C ASP A 63 -15.75 4.29 3.76
N PHE A 64 -15.95 3.44 4.79
CA PHE A 64 -15.55 3.73 6.14
C PHE A 64 -14.04 3.93 6.28
N TRP A 65 -13.25 3.15 5.57
CA TRP A 65 -11.78 3.20 5.64
C TRP A 65 -11.23 4.39 4.86
N LEU A 66 -11.86 4.72 3.73
CA LEU A 66 -11.48 5.85 2.88
C LEU A 66 -11.94 7.20 3.46
N SER A 67 -13.05 7.21 4.22
CA SER A 67 -13.64 8.44 4.73
C SER A 67 -12.94 9.03 5.97
N TYR A 68 -12.05 8.26 6.61
CA TYR A 68 -11.39 8.69 7.84
C TYR A 68 -10.13 9.52 7.64
N MET A 69 -9.57 9.59 6.43
CA MET A 69 -8.42 10.43 6.15
C MET A 69 -8.87 11.74 5.52
N PRO A 70 -8.75 12.88 6.24
CA PRO A 70 -9.21 14.17 5.77
C PRO A 70 -8.52 14.67 4.50
N ASP A 71 -7.34 14.13 4.19
CA ASP A 71 -6.55 14.47 3.00
C ASP A 71 -6.82 13.56 1.80
N GLY A 72 -7.73 12.59 1.93
CA GLY A 72 -8.06 11.63 0.88
C GLY A 72 -7.07 10.48 0.73
N SER A 73 -6.11 10.33 1.65
CA SER A 73 -5.20 9.18 1.67
C SER A 73 -5.96 7.89 1.92
N PRO A 74 -5.55 6.76 1.31
CA PRO A 74 -6.18 5.48 1.56
C PRO A 74 -5.99 5.05 3.02
N SER A 75 -7.04 4.52 3.63
CA SER A 75 -6.99 4.04 5.01
C SER A 75 -6.48 2.62 5.14
N PHE A 76 -6.40 1.88 4.03
CA PHE A 76 -5.78 0.56 3.96
C PHE A 76 -5.25 0.25 2.56
N CYS A 77 -4.32 -0.68 2.51
CA CYS A 77 -3.85 -1.34 1.28
C CYS A 77 -3.34 -2.74 1.59
N LEU A 78 -3.10 -3.53 0.55
CA LEU A 78 -2.44 -4.83 0.62
C LEU A 78 -1.02 -4.66 0.09
N PHE A 79 -0.01 -4.95 0.91
CA PHE A 79 1.39 -4.82 0.53
C PHE A 79 2.26 -5.72 1.42
N ASP A 80 3.20 -6.44 0.84
CA ASP A 80 4.13 -7.30 1.58
C ASP A 80 5.20 -6.44 2.29
N VAL A 81 4.95 -6.10 3.54
CA VAL A 81 5.87 -5.35 4.41
C VAL A 81 6.78 -6.30 5.17
N THR A 82 6.28 -7.50 5.49
CA THR A 82 7.03 -8.51 6.26
C THR A 82 8.10 -9.19 5.42
N GLY A 83 7.95 -9.20 4.09
CA GLY A 83 8.89 -9.78 3.14
C GLY A 83 8.79 -11.31 3.06
N ASP A 84 7.64 -11.88 3.44
CA ASP A 84 7.40 -13.32 3.42
C ASP A 84 6.77 -13.83 2.11
N GLY A 85 6.43 -12.92 1.20
CA GLY A 85 5.83 -13.19 -0.11
C GLY A 85 4.30 -13.18 -0.10
N CYS A 86 3.66 -13.09 1.06
CA CYS A 86 2.23 -12.83 1.20
C CYS A 86 1.99 -11.35 1.49
N VAL A 87 0.97 -10.78 0.89
CA VAL A 87 0.64 -9.38 1.21
C VAL A 87 0.04 -9.26 2.60
N ASP A 88 0.48 -8.24 3.32
CA ASP A 88 -0.04 -7.83 4.61
C ASP A 88 -1.21 -6.87 4.44
N LEU A 89 -2.12 -6.86 5.41
CA LEU A 89 -3.12 -5.81 5.53
C LEU A 89 -2.51 -4.59 6.24
N CYS A 90 -2.18 -3.57 5.46
CA CYS A 90 -1.68 -2.29 5.98
C CYS A 90 -2.85 -1.35 6.22
N THR A 91 -3.02 -0.84 7.45
CA THR A 91 -4.13 0.04 7.79
C THR A 91 -3.68 1.29 8.54
N THR A 92 -4.43 2.37 8.37
CA THR A 92 -4.32 3.57 9.22
C THR A 92 -5.42 3.53 10.25
N ARG A 93 -5.07 3.61 11.53
CA ARG A 93 -6.03 3.64 12.64
C ARG A 93 -6.04 4.98 13.32
N ILE A 94 -7.25 5.51 13.52
CA ILE A 94 -7.48 6.72 14.29
C ILE A 94 -8.15 6.31 15.60
N PHE A 95 -7.59 6.73 16.73
CA PHE A 95 -8.18 6.46 18.04
C PHE A 95 -7.90 7.58 19.04
N GLY A 96 -8.68 7.62 20.09
CA GLY A 96 -8.58 8.57 21.19
C GLY A 96 -9.83 9.40 21.39
N SER A 97 -10.12 9.72 22.64
CA SER A 97 -11.17 10.66 23.04
C SER A 97 -10.51 11.89 23.66
N GLY A 98 -10.28 12.93 22.86
CA GLY A 98 -9.65 14.18 23.33
C GLY A 98 -8.27 14.46 22.72
N MET A 99 -7.33 13.52 22.70
CA MET A 99 -6.17 13.57 21.82
C MET A 99 -6.30 12.46 20.79
N VAL A 100 -6.45 12.85 19.54
CA VAL A 100 -6.48 11.92 18.42
C VAL A 100 -5.06 11.38 18.20
N ARG A 101 -4.93 10.07 18.02
CA ARG A 101 -3.70 9.42 17.56
C ARG A 101 -3.97 8.73 16.24
N ILE A 102 -3.03 8.83 15.34
CA ILE A 102 -3.05 8.14 14.06
C ILE A 102 -1.84 7.20 14.03
N GLN A 103 -2.12 5.92 13.87
CA GLN A 103 -1.11 4.86 13.82
C GLN A 103 -1.24 4.10 12.51
N MET A 104 -0.12 3.67 11.96
CA MET A 104 -0.12 2.64 10.94
C MET A 104 -0.04 1.27 11.62
N VAL A 105 -0.85 0.35 11.15
CA VAL A 105 -0.84 -1.06 11.59
C VAL A 105 -0.65 -1.95 10.37
N VAL A 106 0.29 -2.86 10.46
CA VAL A 106 0.51 -3.95 9.50
C VAL A 106 0.05 -5.23 10.17
N TYR A 107 -0.83 -5.97 9.51
CA TYR A 107 -1.28 -7.29 9.94
C TYR A 107 -0.81 -8.34 8.95
N ASP A 108 0.08 -9.21 9.42
CA ASP A 108 0.57 -10.37 8.71
C ASP A 108 -0.46 -11.52 8.83
N PRO A 109 -1.09 -11.94 7.73
CA PRO A 109 -2.12 -12.96 7.77
C PRO A 109 -1.56 -14.38 7.93
N LEU A 110 -0.29 -14.64 7.58
CA LEU A 110 0.34 -15.95 7.73
C LEU A 110 0.77 -16.19 9.18
N ALA A 111 1.46 -15.23 9.78
CA ALA A 111 1.87 -15.30 11.17
C ALA A 111 0.73 -14.96 12.15
N ARG A 112 -0.33 -14.30 11.68
CA ARG A 112 -1.43 -13.74 12.50
C ARG A 112 -0.93 -12.74 13.53
N GLU A 113 0.07 -11.96 13.16
CA GLU A 113 0.71 -10.95 13.99
C GLU A 113 0.39 -9.54 13.55
N ARG A 114 0.50 -8.60 14.49
CA ARG A 114 0.29 -7.17 14.25
C ARG A 114 1.52 -6.40 14.62
N TYR A 115 1.95 -5.56 13.71
CA TYR A 115 3.03 -4.61 13.90
C TYR A 115 2.46 -3.21 13.87
N ILE A 116 2.88 -2.37 14.82
CA ILE A 116 2.32 -1.01 14.98
C ILE A 116 3.46 -0.01 14.83
N LEU A 117 3.28 0.92 13.91
CA LEU A 117 4.09 2.11 13.79
C LEU A 117 3.39 3.23 14.58
N ASP A 118 3.96 3.57 15.71
CA ASP A 118 3.45 4.55 16.66
C ASP A 118 4.60 5.42 17.18
N GLY A 119 4.32 6.67 17.41
CA GLY A 119 5.29 7.61 17.95
C GLY A 119 4.64 8.60 18.93
N TYR A 120 5.40 9.00 19.95
CA TYR A 120 4.96 10.05 20.84
C TYR A 120 4.97 11.38 20.09
N ASN A 121 3.81 12.03 19.98
CA ASN A 121 3.59 13.27 19.25
C ASN A 121 3.75 13.18 17.70
N TYR A 122 3.75 11.98 17.12
CA TYR A 122 3.75 11.78 15.68
C TYR A 122 2.56 10.95 15.23
N TYR A 123 2.07 11.23 14.04
CA TYR A 123 1.03 10.48 13.36
C TYR A 123 1.64 9.76 12.16
N TYR A 124 1.24 8.52 11.97
CA TYR A 124 1.69 7.70 10.85
C TYR A 124 0.50 7.19 10.06
N GLY A 125 0.53 7.35 8.76
CA GLY A 125 -0.55 6.87 7.91
C GLY A 125 -0.07 6.49 6.52
N ILE A 126 -0.92 5.77 5.81
CA ILE A 126 -0.66 5.31 4.46
C ILE A 126 -1.00 6.44 3.49
N SER A 127 -0.08 6.77 2.58
CA SER A 127 -0.31 7.67 1.45
C SER A 127 -0.79 6.90 0.21
N GLY A 128 -0.23 5.72 -0.04
CA GLY A 128 -0.58 4.88 -1.18
C GLY A 128 0.50 3.86 -1.51
N ILE A 129 0.37 3.26 -2.70
CA ILE A 129 1.43 2.45 -3.32
C ILE A 129 1.87 3.20 -4.57
N GLU A 130 3.15 3.55 -4.64
CA GLU A 130 3.75 4.29 -5.74
C GLU A 130 5.01 3.56 -6.22
N ASP A 131 5.12 3.30 -7.50
CA ASP A 131 6.25 2.59 -8.12
C ASP A 131 6.59 1.26 -7.43
N GLY A 132 5.56 0.49 -7.01
CA GLY A 132 5.73 -0.78 -6.31
C GLY A 132 6.26 -0.65 -4.88
N ARG A 133 6.17 0.52 -4.27
CA ARG A 133 6.60 0.83 -2.90
C ARG A 133 5.42 1.33 -2.08
N LEU A 134 5.29 0.85 -0.86
CA LEU A 134 4.34 1.40 0.11
C LEU A 134 4.84 2.78 0.58
N VAL A 135 4.07 3.82 0.29
CA VAL A 135 4.34 5.18 0.75
C VAL A 135 3.56 5.46 2.02
N VAL A 136 4.30 5.81 3.07
CA VAL A 136 3.79 6.15 4.39
C VAL A 136 4.15 7.60 4.69
N PHE A 137 3.34 8.29 5.44
CA PHE A 137 3.71 9.60 5.97
C PHE A 137 3.88 9.56 7.49
N GLU A 138 4.82 10.38 7.96
CA GLU A 138 4.95 10.82 9.33
C GLU A 138 4.55 12.29 9.41
N GLU A 139 3.67 12.64 10.33
CA GLU A 139 3.25 14.02 10.57
C GLU A 139 3.42 14.38 12.03
N GLY A 140 4.13 15.44 12.31
CA GLY A 140 4.43 15.92 13.67
C GLY A 140 5.65 16.85 13.70
N PRO A 141 6.19 17.11 14.90
CA PRO A 141 5.65 16.74 16.21
C PRO A 141 4.40 17.54 16.58
N TYR A 142 3.46 16.89 17.26
CA TYR A 142 2.28 17.55 17.84
C TYR A 142 2.59 18.03 19.25
N GLY A 143 2.82 19.30 19.39
CA GLY A 143 3.15 19.94 20.67
C GLY A 143 2.97 21.45 20.62
N TYR A 144 3.10 22.10 21.78
CA TYR A 144 2.95 23.56 21.88
C TYR A 144 4.12 24.26 21.18
N GLY A 145 3.85 24.91 20.05
CA GLY A 145 4.77 25.86 19.41
C GLY A 145 5.62 25.32 18.26
N ASP A 146 5.59 24.02 18.01
CA ASP A 146 6.36 23.46 16.89
C ASP A 146 5.55 23.48 15.59
N PRO A 147 6.15 23.85 14.44
CA PRO A 147 5.48 23.76 13.17
C PRO A 147 5.26 22.28 12.82
N LEU A 148 4.05 21.93 12.43
CA LEU A 148 3.76 20.60 11.90
C LEU A 148 4.51 20.38 10.59
N THR A 149 5.23 19.29 10.51
CA THR A 149 5.88 18.83 9.28
C THR A 149 5.28 17.49 8.87
N LYS A 150 5.13 17.30 7.56
CA LYS A 150 4.73 16.02 6.98
C LYS A 150 5.89 15.51 6.13
N THR A 151 6.40 14.35 6.50
CA THR A 151 7.52 13.68 5.82
C THR A 151 7.00 12.39 5.22
N PHE A 152 7.38 12.10 3.99
CA PHE A 152 7.06 10.86 3.33
C PHE A 152 8.23 9.88 3.41
N GLY A 153 7.93 8.60 3.30
CA GLY A 153 8.90 7.54 3.37
C GLY A 153 8.23 6.19 3.22
N THR A 154 8.84 5.15 3.76
CA THR A 154 8.29 3.81 3.78
C THR A 154 8.30 3.22 5.19
N ALA A 155 7.53 2.18 5.41
CA ALA A 155 7.59 1.38 6.63
C ALA A 155 8.25 0.04 6.32
N ILE A 156 9.20 -0.37 7.15
CA ILE A 156 9.90 -1.65 7.04
C ILE A 156 9.84 -2.39 8.38
N LEU A 157 9.93 -3.71 8.32
CA LEU A 157 10.03 -4.55 9.51
C LEU A 157 11.50 -4.82 9.84
N GLU A 158 12.00 -4.27 10.94
CA GLU A 158 13.34 -4.52 11.46
C GLU A 158 13.28 -5.16 12.85
N GLU A 159 13.90 -6.31 13.04
CA GLU A 159 13.95 -7.03 14.32
C GLU A 159 12.57 -7.20 14.98
N GLY A 160 11.53 -7.44 14.18
CA GLY A 160 10.15 -7.60 14.65
C GLY A 160 9.46 -6.29 15.05
N ARG A 161 10.00 -5.15 14.64
CA ARG A 161 9.41 -3.82 14.86
C ARG A 161 9.19 -3.10 13.55
N LEU A 162 8.07 -2.42 13.45
CA LEU A 162 7.80 -1.55 12.32
C LEU A 162 8.54 -0.22 12.51
N VAL A 163 9.32 0.17 11.52
CA VAL A 163 10.16 1.37 11.53
C VAL A 163 9.82 2.23 10.33
N PHE A 164 9.69 3.54 10.54
CA PHE A 164 9.57 4.52 9.47
C PHE A 164 10.94 4.91 8.93
N VAL A 165 11.10 4.82 7.63
CA VAL A 165 12.32 5.25 6.92
C VAL A 165 11.96 6.39 5.99
N PRO A 166 12.37 7.64 6.31
CA PRO A 166 12.05 8.80 5.50
C PRO A 166 12.73 8.73 4.14
N ASP A 167 12.09 9.31 3.14
CA ASP A 167 12.70 9.55 1.84
C ASP A 167 13.81 10.61 1.98
N PRO A 168 14.87 10.53 1.16
CA PRO A 168 16.02 11.43 1.22
C PRO A 168 15.69 12.87 0.81
#